data_1c5911a38cae5c7b61468dd0e7447dfa
#
_entry.id   1c5911a38cae5c7b61468dd0e7447dfa
#
_cell.length_a   1.000
_cell.length_b   1.000
_cell.length_c   1.000
_cell.angle_alpha   90.00
_cell.angle_beta   90.00
_cell.angle_gamma   90.00
#
_symmetry.space_group_name_H-M   'P 1'
#
loop_
_entity.id
_entity.type
_entity.pdbx_description
1 polymer ?
#
loop_
_entity_poly.entity_id
_entity_poly.type
_entity_poly.pdbx_seq_one_letter_code
_entity_poly.pdbx_strand_id
1 'polypeptide(L)'
;MDINSLINEYEKKVNSIGDDLVIDKIINHLKKLQSEHSNNSKLNFILSVYLIKRKKISEAAVNLKKTIEIDDNHYLAHYHLGIIQWQRLEIEAALLSFKKSTNINPNFKSASTNYLRIKKEKMDLLTYLTFENPVTKSNNPIINLNQKLQKIKYNIDLNKKISDDFIKDLYTKIEEVFSKENIDTELEASQVHRDGVVKYNNCNRHFEVFNTYNVIPEYCFTCYKVQILPNTVVDLIKLYFLFDTLKLPKNLTRKCMIELRPNIDGAYKGFIYCLGIKEAKDVLSIINPIIDCTIGKKTPRYIKRGCSEFAEKFPNYKETDPSSSKFMKYDAKWKEKEKIIDESISKRKQKIYSNLESLTGINLKDVLIIKNWLFYAKQIGDLSYKIIDANPKNSSYIINKVNDTLLNRIKFDQKIN
;
A
#
# COMPACT_ATOMS: atom_id res chain seq x y z
N MET A 1 34.28 -12.93 37.69
CA MET A 1 34.45 -12.89 36.20
C MET A 1 34.46 -11.42 35.82
N ASP A 2 35.46 -10.98 35.09
CA ASP A 2 35.49 -9.57 34.63
C ASP A 2 34.31 -9.29 33.73
N ILE A 3 33.66 -8.14 33.89
CA ILE A 3 32.49 -7.73 33.14
C ILE A 3 32.70 -7.78 31.62
N ASN A 4 33.92 -7.43 31.15
CA ASN A 4 34.24 -7.48 29.74
C ASN A 4 34.30 -8.92 29.20
N SER A 5 34.78 -9.86 30.00
CA SER A 5 34.79 -11.29 29.65
C SER A 5 33.36 -11.81 29.48
N LEU A 6 32.46 -11.42 30.38
CA LEU A 6 31.05 -11.81 30.35
C LEU A 6 30.30 -11.21 29.14
N ILE A 7 30.55 -9.93 28.86
CA ILE A 7 29.97 -9.24 27.68
C ILE A 7 30.43 -9.95 26.40
N ASN A 8 31.71 -10.27 26.28
CA ASN A 8 32.25 -10.97 25.12
C ASN A 8 31.65 -12.39 24.97
N GLU A 9 31.35 -13.06 26.07
CA GLU A 9 30.66 -14.36 26.04
C GLU A 9 29.23 -14.21 25.47
N TYR A 10 28.47 -13.22 25.93
CA TYR A 10 27.13 -12.97 25.42
C TYR A 10 27.14 -12.50 23.97
N GLU A 11 28.11 -11.70 23.55
CA GLU A 11 28.27 -11.29 22.16
C GLU A 11 28.49 -12.50 21.24
N LYS A 12 29.34 -13.46 21.63
CA LYS A 12 29.55 -14.71 20.86
C LYS A 12 28.29 -15.57 20.79
N LYS A 13 27.49 -15.59 21.85
CA LYS A 13 26.28 -16.42 21.95
C LYS A 13 25.06 -15.83 21.25
N VAL A 14 25.05 -14.54 20.92
CA VAL A 14 23.86 -13.85 20.42
C VAL A 14 23.25 -14.50 19.18
N ASN A 15 24.08 -15.04 18.27
CA ASN A 15 23.60 -15.65 17.03
C ASN A 15 23.21 -17.12 17.18
N SER A 16 23.69 -17.81 18.22
CA SER A 16 23.48 -19.25 18.43
C SER A 16 22.23 -19.57 19.28
N ILE A 17 21.75 -18.62 20.08
CA ILE A 17 20.60 -18.84 20.97
C ILE A 17 19.31 -18.51 20.25
N GLY A 18 18.42 -19.52 20.08
CA GLY A 18 17.08 -19.37 19.51
C GLY A 18 15.94 -19.46 20.52
N ASP A 19 16.22 -19.97 21.72
CA ASP A 19 15.21 -20.16 22.79
C ASP A 19 14.88 -18.83 23.48
N ASP A 20 13.62 -18.47 23.41
CA ASP A 20 13.08 -17.24 23.97
C ASP A 20 13.24 -17.12 25.50
N LEU A 21 13.09 -18.23 26.22
CA LEU A 21 13.26 -18.26 27.69
C LEU A 21 14.72 -18.03 28.09
N VAL A 22 15.65 -18.60 27.33
CA VAL A 22 17.08 -18.38 27.55
C VAL A 22 17.44 -16.92 27.27
N ILE A 23 16.90 -16.35 26.19
CA ILE A 23 17.10 -14.94 25.86
C ILE A 23 16.56 -14.03 26.96
N ASP A 24 15.37 -14.29 27.50
CA ASP A 24 14.81 -13.48 28.60
C ASP A 24 15.65 -13.56 29.90
N LYS A 25 16.22 -14.73 30.22
CA LYS A 25 17.17 -14.88 31.35
C LYS A 25 18.42 -14.01 31.13
N ILE A 26 18.97 -14.02 29.91
CA ILE A 26 20.13 -13.18 29.56
C ILE A 26 19.77 -11.70 29.67
N ILE A 27 18.62 -11.26 29.14
CA ILE A 27 18.16 -9.86 29.25
C ILE A 27 18.07 -9.44 30.72
N ASN A 28 17.47 -10.27 31.57
CA ASN A 28 17.35 -9.97 33.01
C ASN A 28 18.72 -9.85 33.69
N HIS A 29 19.65 -10.75 33.35
CA HIS A 29 21.01 -10.67 33.88
C HIS A 29 21.75 -9.42 33.38
N LEU A 30 21.67 -9.10 32.08
CA LEU A 30 22.27 -7.89 31.51
C LEU A 30 21.68 -6.59 32.11
N LYS A 31 20.37 -6.57 32.42
CA LYS A 31 19.72 -5.45 33.11
C LYS A 31 20.25 -5.26 34.54
N LYS A 32 20.49 -6.37 35.25
CA LYS A 32 21.10 -6.31 36.58
C LYS A 32 22.51 -5.73 36.52
N LEU A 33 23.33 -6.23 35.58
CA LEU A 33 24.69 -5.69 35.36
C LEU A 33 24.65 -4.21 34.95
N GLN A 34 23.67 -3.81 34.14
CA GLN A 34 23.49 -2.41 33.73
C GLN A 34 23.20 -1.47 34.93
N SER A 35 22.47 -1.96 35.95
CA SER A 35 22.24 -1.16 37.16
C SER A 35 23.52 -0.90 37.95
N GLU A 36 24.49 -1.80 37.87
CA GLU A 36 25.79 -1.69 38.57
C GLU A 36 26.84 -0.95 37.69
N HIS A 37 26.70 -1.03 36.38
CA HIS A 37 27.68 -0.52 35.40
C HIS A 37 27.01 0.31 34.27
N SER A 38 26.23 1.33 34.64
CA SER A 38 25.40 2.13 33.71
C SER A 38 26.17 2.83 32.58
N ASN A 39 27.45 3.18 32.82
CA ASN A 39 28.32 3.88 31.88
C ASN A 39 29.15 2.94 30.98
N ASN A 40 28.79 1.69 30.87
CA ASN A 40 29.48 0.76 29.98
C ASN A 40 28.78 0.69 28.62
N SER A 41 29.37 1.29 27.58
CA SER A 41 28.77 1.32 26.23
C SER A 41 28.58 -0.05 25.62
N LYS A 42 29.54 -0.98 25.81
CA LYS A 42 29.42 -2.35 25.29
C LYS A 42 28.28 -3.12 25.94
N LEU A 43 28.10 -2.95 27.28
CA LEU A 43 27.00 -3.57 27.99
C LEU A 43 25.64 -3.07 27.49
N ASN A 44 25.47 -1.76 27.33
CA ASN A 44 24.25 -1.15 26.80
C ASN A 44 23.97 -1.62 25.36
N PHE A 45 25.02 -1.75 24.56
CA PHE A 45 24.89 -2.25 23.19
C PHE A 45 24.44 -3.73 23.15
N ILE A 46 25.11 -4.63 23.87
CA ILE A 46 24.74 -6.06 23.83
C ILE A 46 23.34 -6.30 24.39
N LEU A 47 22.95 -5.57 25.45
CA LEU A 47 21.57 -5.59 25.95
C LEU A 47 20.58 -5.19 24.86
N SER A 48 20.89 -4.13 24.08
CA SER A 48 20.02 -3.68 22.99
C SER A 48 19.85 -4.75 21.92
N VAL A 49 20.90 -5.49 21.57
CA VAL A 49 20.86 -6.57 20.58
C VAL A 49 19.93 -7.71 21.04
N TYR A 50 20.02 -8.13 22.32
CA TYR A 50 19.10 -9.13 22.86
C TYR A 50 17.66 -8.64 22.94
N LEU A 51 17.44 -7.34 23.25
CA LEU A 51 16.13 -6.73 23.24
C LEU A 51 15.51 -6.67 21.80
N ILE A 52 16.33 -6.41 20.79
CA ILE A 52 15.90 -6.48 19.37
C ILE A 52 15.47 -7.90 19.05
N LYS A 53 16.23 -8.91 19.46
CA LYS A 53 15.91 -10.32 19.25
C LYS A 53 14.56 -10.71 19.86
N ARG A 54 14.24 -10.15 21.03
CA ARG A 54 12.93 -10.31 21.71
C ARG A 54 11.85 -9.35 21.23
N LYS A 55 12.07 -8.60 20.14
CA LYS A 55 11.15 -7.60 19.60
C LYS A 55 10.77 -6.49 20.60
N LYS A 56 11.57 -6.30 21.67
CA LYS A 56 11.40 -5.20 22.64
C LYS A 56 12.05 -3.90 22.10
N ILE A 57 11.57 -3.46 20.93
CA ILE A 57 12.23 -2.44 20.10
C ILE A 57 12.36 -1.08 20.80
N SER A 58 11.37 -0.69 21.62
CA SER A 58 11.43 0.60 22.35
C SER A 58 12.52 0.62 23.40
N GLU A 59 12.68 -0.47 24.17
CA GLU A 59 13.74 -0.61 25.15
C GLU A 59 15.12 -0.68 24.46
N ALA A 60 15.21 -1.39 23.34
CA ALA A 60 16.43 -1.47 22.55
C ALA A 60 16.88 -0.07 22.07
N ALA A 61 15.96 0.75 21.55
CA ALA A 61 16.28 2.11 21.10
C ALA A 61 16.83 2.99 22.23
N VAL A 62 16.29 2.88 23.43
CA VAL A 62 16.81 3.59 24.62
C VAL A 62 18.25 3.18 24.92
N ASN A 63 18.55 1.88 24.91
CA ASN A 63 19.90 1.39 25.22
C ASN A 63 20.89 1.72 24.11
N LEU A 64 20.46 1.72 22.82
CA LEU A 64 21.31 2.18 21.72
C LEU A 64 21.67 3.67 21.84
N LYS A 65 20.70 4.51 22.24
CA LYS A 65 20.97 5.93 22.49
C LYS A 65 21.96 6.12 23.63
N LYS A 66 21.79 5.40 24.75
CA LYS A 66 22.78 5.42 25.86
C LYS A 66 24.17 4.95 25.39
N THR A 67 24.23 3.93 24.54
CA THR A 67 25.51 3.48 23.96
C THR A 67 26.19 4.62 23.20
N ILE A 68 25.44 5.34 22.35
CA ILE A 68 25.94 6.46 21.54
C ILE A 68 26.32 7.67 22.41
N GLU A 69 25.57 7.94 23.47
CA GLU A 69 25.88 9.01 24.45
C GLU A 69 27.21 8.76 25.17
N ILE A 70 27.55 7.49 25.44
CA ILE A 70 28.82 7.10 26.09
C ILE A 70 29.95 6.97 25.07
N ASP A 71 29.67 6.43 23.90
CA ASP A 71 30.63 6.18 22.82
C ASP A 71 29.99 6.54 21.47
N ASP A 72 30.15 7.81 21.03
CA ASP A 72 29.63 8.32 19.75
C ASP A 72 30.32 7.65 18.53
N ASN A 73 31.44 6.94 18.73
CA ASN A 73 32.12 6.20 17.68
C ASN A 73 31.67 4.73 17.56
N HIS A 74 30.63 4.34 18.27
CA HIS A 74 30.08 2.98 18.19
C HIS A 74 29.24 2.79 16.93
N TYR A 75 29.87 2.48 15.80
CA TYR A 75 29.20 2.40 14.49
C TYR A 75 28.01 1.42 14.42
N LEU A 76 28.09 0.28 15.13
CA LEU A 76 26.98 -0.68 15.17
C LEU A 76 25.78 -0.14 15.95
N ALA A 77 25.99 0.67 16.98
CA ALA A 77 24.88 1.30 17.71
C ALA A 77 24.13 2.29 16.80
N HIS A 78 24.86 3.11 16.05
CA HIS A 78 24.27 3.97 15.02
C HIS A 78 23.53 3.17 13.96
N TYR A 79 24.10 2.07 13.47
CA TYR A 79 23.46 1.21 12.48
C TYR A 79 22.14 0.61 12.98
N HIS A 80 22.15 -0.02 14.16
CA HIS A 80 20.93 -0.62 14.72
C HIS A 80 19.88 0.43 15.07
N LEU A 81 20.28 1.61 15.56
CA LEU A 81 19.37 2.71 15.77
C LEU A 81 18.75 3.19 14.44
N GLY A 82 19.54 3.28 13.39
CA GLY A 82 19.08 3.58 12.04
C GLY A 82 18.05 2.58 11.51
N ILE A 83 18.24 1.29 11.76
CA ILE A 83 17.25 0.24 11.44
C ILE A 83 15.94 0.46 12.19
N ILE A 84 16.01 0.72 13.50
CA ILE A 84 14.81 0.97 14.32
C ILE A 84 14.08 2.24 13.87
N GLN A 85 14.81 3.31 13.61
CA GLN A 85 14.25 4.56 13.10
C GLN A 85 13.59 4.36 11.74
N TRP A 86 14.24 3.61 10.85
CA TRP A 86 13.66 3.25 9.56
C TRP A 86 12.37 2.43 9.69
N GLN A 87 12.34 1.43 10.57
CA GLN A 87 11.11 0.67 10.86
C GLN A 87 9.99 1.52 11.45
N ARG A 88 10.34 2.61 12.14
CA ARG A 88 9.40 3.61 12.68
C ARG A 88 9.07 4.72 11.68
N LEU A 89 9.57 4.64 10.46
CA LEU A 89 9.40 5.66 9.42
C LEU A 89 9.96 7.05 9.81
N GLU A 90 10.92 7.07 10.71
CA GLU A 90 11.70 8.25 11.10
C GLU A 90 12.85 8.41 10.08
N ILE A 91 12.51 8.69 8.80
CA ILE A 91 13.40 8.57 7.65
C ILE A 91 14.64 9.44 7.78
N GLU A 92 14.49 10.72 8.12
CA GLU A 92 15.61 11.65 8.28
C GLU A 92 16.55 11.21 9.40
N ALA A 93 16.01 10.78 10.54
CA ALA A 93 16.81 10.24 11.63
C ALA A 93 17.54 8.96 11.24
N ALA A 94 16.89 8.06 10.49
CA ALA A 94 17.51 6.85 9.98
C ALA A 94 18.66 7.15 9.01
N LEU A 95 18.47 8.11 8.09
CA LEU A 95 19.53 8.56 7.17
C LEU A 95 20.74 9.12 7.94
N LEU A 96 20.51 9.96 8.96
CA LEU A 96 21.59 10.50 9.80
C LEU A 96 22.35 9.37 10.52
N SER A 97 21.62 8.42 11.12
CA SER A 97 22.21 7.29 11.84
C SER A 97 23.03 6.38 10.90
N PHE A 98 22.52 6.04 9.71
CA PHE A 98 23.29 5.26 8.74
C PHE A 98 24.49 6.03 8.19
N LYS A 99 24.35 7.33 7.94
CA LYS A 99 25.47 8.19 7.51
C LYS A 99 26.57 8.22 8.58
N LYS A 100 26.20 8.40 9.86
CA LYS A 100 27.15 8.40 10.97
C LYS A 100 27.88 7.04 11.07
N SER A 101 27.13 5.93 11.03
CA SER A 101 27.70 4.58 11.03
C SER A 101 28.69 4.37 9.87
N THR A 102 28.36 4.83 8.66
CA THR A 102 29.24 4.75 7.48
C THR A 102 30.50 5.61 7.63
N ASN A 103 30.37 6.79 8.20
CA ASN A 103 31.51 7.69 8.42
C ASN A 103 32.50 7.11 9.46
N ILE A 104 31.98 6.47 10.51
CA ILE A 104 32.82 5.85 11.55
C ILE A 104 33.51 4.59 11.01
N ASN A 105 32.79 3.74 10.29
CA ASN A 105 33.33 2.52 9.69
C ASN A 105 32.93 2.41 8.20
N PRO A 106 33.74 2.97 7.27
CA PRO A 106 33.45 2.92 5.84
C PRO A 106 33.42 1.49 5.25
N ASN A 107 34.06 0.53 5.91
CA ASN A 107 34.12 -0.86 5.47
C ASN A 107 32.84 -1.63 5.84
N PHE A 108 32.00 -1.09 6.71
CA PHE A 108 30.72 -1.69 7.08
C PHE A 108 29.65 -1.39 6.03
N LYS A 109 29.69 -2.14 4.91
CA LYS A 109 28.86 -1.92 3.72
C LYS A 109 27.35 -1.92 3.98
N SER A 110 26.88 -2.59 5.04
CA SER A 110 25.44 -2.63 5.37
C SER A 110 24.86 -1.25 5.67
N ALA A 111 25.61 -0.38 6.35
CA ALA A 111 25.16 0.98 6.66
C ALA A 111 25.07 1.85 5.40
N SER A 112 26.11 1.84 4.56
CA SER A 112 26.13 2.60 3.30
C SER A 112 25.06 2.09 2.32
N THR A 113 24.85 0.78 2.25
CA THR A 113 23.82 0.18 1.40
C THR A 113 22.42 0.63 1.84
N ASN A 114 22.11 0.61 3.15
CA ASN A 114 20.83 1.07 3.64
C ASN A 114 20.63 2.57 3.46
N TYR A 115 21.68 3.37 3.68
CA TYR A 115 21.67 4.81 3.40
C TYR A 115 21.32 5.11 1.94
N LEU A 116 22.03 4.47 0.99
CA LEU A 116 21.80 4.67 -0.44
C LEU A 116 20.42 4.16 -0.87
N ARG A 117 19.99 3.04 -0.29
CA ARG A 117 18.68 2.47 -0.57
C ARG A 117 17.56 3.42 -0.18
N ILE A 118 17.58 3.94 1.05
CA ILE A 118 16.57 4.91 1.53
C ILE A 118 16.61 6.17 0.68
N LYS A 119 17.80 6.70 0.38
CA LYS A 119 17.99 7.91 -0.42
C LYS A 119 17.52 7.75 -1.87
N LYS A 120 17.76 6.58 -2.48
CA LYS A 120 17.42 6.28 -3.88
C LYS A 120 15.94 5.93 -4.06
N GLU A 121 15.40 5.15 -3.14
CA GLU A 121 14.05 4.61 -3.29
C GLU A 121 12.98 5.66 -3.01
N LYS A 122 13.34 6.94 -2.60
CA LYS A 122 12.37 7.93 -2.13
C LYS A 122 11.23 7.15 -1.46
N MET A 123 11.55 6.49 -0.34
CA MET A 123 10.59 5.55 0.27
C MET A 123 9.30 6.27 0.44
N ASP A 124 8.31 5.85 -0.33
CA ASP A 124 6.96 6.36 -0.24
C ASP A 124 6.44 6.01 1.16
N LEU A 125 6.60 6.98 2.06
CA LEU A 125 6.15 6.87 3.44
C LEU A 125 4.69 6.43 3.51
N LEU A 126 3.90 6.82 2.52
CA LEU A 126 2.48 6.49 2.41
C LEU A 126 2.27 5.00 2.09
N THR A 127 3.18 4.35 1.39
CA THR A 127 3.15 2.89 1.20
C THR A 127 3.28 2.15 2.53
N TYR A 128 4.11 2.64 3.46
CA TYR A 128 4.29 2.02 4.78
C TYR A 128 3.10 2.26 5.73
N LEU A 129 2.36 3.34 5.56
CA LEU A 129 1.15 3.60 6.35
C LEU A 129 0.02 2.60 6.06
N THR A 130 0.17 1.78 5.02
CA THR A 130 -0.80 0.73 4.65
C THR A 130 -0.47 -0.65 5.20
N PHE A 131 0.66 -0.81 5.92
CA PHE A 131 1.05 -2.09 6.52
C PHE A 131 0.42 -2.30 7.91
N GLU A 132 0.18 -3.57 8.26
CA GLU A 132 -0.57 -4.05 9.43
C GLU A 132 -0.01 -3.68 10.81
N ASN A 133 1.21 -3.20 10.89
CA ASN A 133 1.78 -2.74 12.15
C ASN A 133 1.80 -1.22 12.18
N PRO A 134 0.71 -0.57 12.62
CA PRO A 134 0.71 0.86 12.76
C PRO A 134 1.83 1.25 13.73
N VAL A 135 2.70 2.11 13.28
CA VAL A 135 3.70 2.73 14.16
C VAL A 135 2.94 3.50 15.23
N THR A 136 2.83 2.92 16.42
CA THR A 136 1.97 3.44 17.49
C THR A 136 2.53 4.70 18.15
N LYS A 137 3.85 4.95 18.00
CA LYS A 137 4.53 6.14 18.53
C LYS A 137 5.59 6.60 17.54
N SER A 138 5.34 7.67 16.84
CA SER A 138 6.30 8.35 15.98
C SER A 138 6.14 9.85 16.11
N ASN A 139 7.25 10.58 16.01
CA ASN A 139 7.24 12.04 15.92
C ASN A 139 7.05 12.53 14.47
N ASN A 140 6.87 11.61 13.52
CA ASN A 140 6.64 11.97 12.13
C ASN A 140 5.23 12.57 11.96
N PRO A 141 5.10 13.81 11.47
CA PRO A 141 3.80 14.48 11.34
C PRO A 141 2.85 13.74 10.38
N ILE A 142 3.35 13.08 9.35
CA ILE A 142 2.53 12.30 8.39
C ILE A 142 1.89 11.08 9.10
N ILE A 143 2.63 10.41 9.97
CA ILE A 143 2.09 9.29 10.76
C ILE A 143 1.03 9.80 11.73
N ASN A 144 1.28 10.93 12.39
CA ASN A 144 0.32 11.55 13.31
C ASN A 144 -0.96 11.96 12.58
N LEU A 145 -0.83 12.54 11.39
CA LEU A 145 -1.97 12.88 10.54
C LEU A 145 -2.78 11.62 10.18
N ASN A 146 -2.12 10.55 9.74
CA ASN A 146 -2.80 9.29 9.43
C ASN A 146 -3.57 8.73 10.64
N GLN A 147 -2.96 8.75 11.84
CA GLN A 147 -3.61 8.29 13.06
C GLN A 147 -4.83 9.15 13.46
N LYS A 148 -4.78 10.45 13.21
CA LYS A 148 -5.92 11.35 13.44
C LYS A 148 -7.06 11.06 12.48
N LEU A 149 -6.76 10.84 11.20
CA LEU A 149 -7.74 10.45 10.18
C LEU A 149 -8.44 9.12 10.54
N GLN A 150 -7.68 8.12 10.99
CA GLN A 150 -8.23 6.82 11.39
C GLN A 150 -9.19 6.89 12.60
N LYS A 151 -9.16 7.97 13.38
CA LYS A 151 -10.11 8.20 14.47
C LYS A 151 -11.47 8.69 13.98
N ILE A 152 -11.57 9.19 12.76
CA ILE A 152 -12.84 9.62 12.18
C ILE A 152 -13.70 8.37 11.91
N LYS A 153 -14.81 8.24 12.63
CA LYS A 153 -15.74 7.12 12.47
C LYS A 153 -16.93 7.52 11.63
N TYR A 154 -17.42 6.59 10.85
CA TYR A 154 -18.64 6.74 10.07
C TYR A 154 -19.40 5.40 10.03
N ASN A 155 -20.66 5.47 9.69
CA ASN A 155 -21.52 4.30 9.50
C ASN A 155 -22.38 4.50 8.27
N ILE A 156 -22.47 3.48 7.41
CA ILE A 156 -23.31 3.45 6.21
C ILE A 156 -24.43 2.44 6.44
N ASP A 157 -25.67 2.92 6.36
CA ASP A 157 -26.83 2.06 6.31
C ASP A 157 -27.06 1.61 4.85
N LEU A 158 -26.89 0.32 4.59
CA LEU A 158 -27.03 -0.25 3.24
C LEU A 158 -28.47 -0.19 2.69
N ASN A 159 -29.47 0.11 3.56
CA ASN A 159 -30.87 0.21 3.21
C ASN A 159 -31.34 1.66 3.02
N LYS A 160 -30.41 2.63 3.04
CA LYS A 160 -30.71 4.05 2.86
C LYS A 160 -29.80 4.71 1.86
N LYS A 161 -30.33 5.74 1.20
CA LYS A 161 -29.53 6.58 0.30
C LYS A 161 -28.41 7.28 1.08
N ILE A 162 -27.19 7.18 0.57
CA ILE A 162 -26.07 7.97 1.08
C ILE A 162 -26.28 9.40 0.59
N SER A 163 -26.60 10.32 1.51
CA SER A 163 -26.84 11.73 1.16
C SER A 163 -25.54 12.45 0.79
N ASP A 164 -25.67 13.52 0.03
CA ASP A 164 -24.55 14.40 -0.28
C ASP A 164 -24.08 15.13 0.98
N ASP A 165 -25.00 15.51 1.86
CA ASP A 165 -24.68 16.15 3.15
C ASP A 165 -23.85 15.25 4.04
N PHE A 166 -24.13 13.94 4.08
CA PHE A 166 -23.29 12.99 4.81
C PHE A 166 -21.84 12.99 4.29
N ILE A 167 -21.66 13.00 2.97
CA ILE A 167 -20.32 13.05 2.37
C ILE A 167 -19.65 14.40 2.63
N LYS A 168 -20.41 15.50 2.56
CA LYS A 168 -19.94 16.85 2.88
C LYS A 168 -19.46 16.93 4.32
N ASP A 169 -20.23 16.50 5.29
CA ASP A 169 -19.85 16.49 6.72
C ASP A 169 -18.59 15.66 6.98
N LEU A 170 -18.51 14.51 6.32
CA LEU A 170 -17.36 13.63 6.47
C LEU A 170 -16.10 14.24 5.85
N TYR A 171 -16.22 14.85 4.67
CA TYR A 171 -15.13 15.53 3.99
C TYR A 171 -14.67 16.76 4.79
N THR A 172 -15.58 17.53 5.35
CA THR A 172 -15.27 18.66 6.23
C THR A 172 -14.43 18.22 7.44
N LYS A 173 -14.80 17.14 8.11
CA LYS A 173 -14.01 16.57 9.21
C LYS A 173 -12.59 16.16 8.78
N ILE A 174 -12.46 15.61 7.57
CA ILE A 174 -11.15 15.26 7.00
C ILE A 174 -10.32 16.53 6.78
N GLU A 175 -10.88 17.56 6.16
CA GLU A 175 -10.18 18.82 5.88
C GLU A 175 -9.80 19.56 7.18
N GLU A 176 -10.61 19.52 8.22
CA GLU A 176 -10.27 20.07 9.53
C GLU A 176 -9.03 19.41 10.16
N VAL A 177 -8.88 18.09 9.98
CA VAL A 177 -7.69 17.37 10.44
C VAL A 177 -6.47 17.78 9.62
N PHE A 178 -6.60 17.90 8.31
CA PHE A 178 -5.51 18.32 7.42
C PHE A 178 -5.04 19.76 7.70
N SER A 179 -5.97 20.69 7.85
CA SER A 179 -5.65 22.12 8.06
C SER A 179 -4.86 22.37 9.35
N LYS A 180 -5.12 21.57 10.40
CA LYS A 180 -4.42 21.67 11.69
C LYS A 180 -2.97 21.17 11.63
N GLU A 181 -2.65 20.27 10.71
CA GLU A 181 -1.30 19.68 10.62
C GLU A 181 -0.36 20.42 9.67
N ASN A 182 -0.89 21.32 8.82
CA ASN A 182 -0.13 22.10 7.83
C ASN A 182 0.89 21.26 7.03
N ILE A 183 0.45 20.05 6.61
CA ILE A 183 1.27 19.12 5.84
C ILE A 183 0.91 19.27 4.38
N ASP A 184 1.91 19.63 3.56
CA ASP A 184 1.82 19.60 2.11
C ASP A 184 2.42 18.29 1.62
N THR A 185 1.55 17.34 1.23
CA THR A 185 1.97 16.05 0.70
C THR A 185 1.04 15.62 -0.42
N GLU A 186 1.61 15.09 -1.49
CA GLU A 186 0.89 14.51 -2.62
C GLU A 186 1.17 13.01 -2.71
N LEU A 187 0.29 12.28 -3.36
CA LEU A 187 0.46 10.87 -3.66
C LEU A 187 0.23 10.61 -5.15
N GLU A 188 1.20 10.03 -5.80
CA GLU A 188 1.13 9.62 -7.21
C GLU A 188 0.29 8.34 -7.39
N ALA A 189 -1.00 8.44 -7.05
CA ALA A 189 -1.95 7.34 -7.16
C ALA A 189 -3.36 7.82 -7.49
N SER A 190 -4.11 7.00 -8.22
CA SER A 190 -5.50 7.27 -8.64
C SER A 190 -6.47 6.16 -8.27
N GLN A 191 -6.03 5.14 -7.54
CA GLN A 191 -6.79 3.93 -7.26
C GLN A 191 -6.74 3.60 -5.77
N VAL A 192 -7.91 3.37 -5.17
CA VAL A 192 -8.03 2.83 -3.82
C VAL A 192 -8.43 1.36 -3.91
N HIS A 193 -7.76 0.53 -3.15
CA HIS A 193 -8.04 -0.90 -3.05
C HIS A 193 -8.52 -1.25 -1.65
N ARG A 194 -9.43 -2.22 -1.59
CA ARG A 194 -9.78 -2.97 -0.40
C ARG A 194 -9.44 -4.42 -0.70
N ASP A 195 -8.36 -4.88 -0.09
CA ASP A 195 -7.83 -6.21 -0.37
C ASP A 195 -8.74 -7.31 0.17
N GLY A 196 -8.70 -8.44 -0.50
CA GLY A 196 -9.44 -9.63 -0.20
C GLY A 196 -8.66 -10.88 -0.60
N VAL A 197 -9.37 -11.91 -1.02
CA VAL A 197 -8.76 -13.20 -1.42
C VAL A 197 -7.91 -13.10 -2.69
N VAL A 198 -8.26 -12.18 -3.60
CA VAL A 198 -7.53 -12.01 -4.87
C VAL A 198 -6.27 -11.19 -4.64
N LYS A 199 -5.11 -11.81 -4.82
CA LYS A 199 -3.81 -11.17 -4.63
C LYS A 199 -3.41 -10.38 -5.87
N TYR A 200 -3.38 -9.06 -5.78
CA TYR A 200 -2.89 -8.17 -6.85
C TYR A 200 -1.43 -8.41 -7.25
N ASN A 201 -0.61 -9.01 -6.38
CA ASN A 201 0.78 -9.35 -6.70
C ASN A 201 0.89 -10.23 -7.95
N ASN A 202 -0.13 -11.04 -8.22
CA ASN A 202 -0.18 -11.86 -9.42
C ASN A 202 -0.46 -11.04 -10.69
N CYS A 203 -1.13 -9.87 -10.57
CA CYS A 203 -1.39 -9.03 -11.74
C CYS A 203 -0.11 -8.47 -12.35
N ASN A 204 0.91 -8.13 -11.56
CA ASN A 204 2.22 -7.72 -12.09
C ASN A 204 2.86 -8.82 -12.93
N ARG A 205 2.83 -10.07 -12.45
CA ARG A 205 3.26 -11.25 -13.22
C ARG A 205 2.43 -11.40 -14.51
N HIS A 206 1.10 -11.24 -14.43
CA HIS A 206 0.23 -11.38 -15.58
C HIS A 206 0.50 -10.32 -16.66
N PHE A 207 0.73 -9.08 -16.25
CA PHE A 207 1.12 -8.02 -17.19
C PHE A 207 2.53 -8.22 -17.75
N GLU A 208 3.47 -8.76 -16.98
CA GLU A 208 4.80 -9.09 -17.48
C GLU A 208 4.73 -10.15 -18.58
N VAL A 209 3.95 -11.22 -18.37
CA VAL A 209 3.68 -12.25 -19.42
C VAL A 209 3.06 -11.63 -20.67
N PHE A 210 2.01 -10.82 -20.48
CA PHE A 210 1.31 -10.18 -21.60
C PHE A 210 2.20 -9.22 -22.38
N ASN A 211 2.92 -8.35 -21.70
CA ASN A 211 3.76 -7.34 -22.34
C ASN A 211 4.98 -7.96 -23.05
N THR A 212 5.51 -9.07 -22.53
CA THR A 212 6.68 -9.73 -23.11
C THR A 212 6.31 -10.62 -24.31
N TYR A 213 5.23 -11.38 -24.19
CA TYR A 213 4.91 -12.43 -25.15
C TYR A 213 3.61 -12.25 -25.90
N ASN A 214 2.83 -11.22 -25.62
CA ASN A 214 1.51 -10.99 -26.17
C ASN A 214 0.55 -12.17 -25.96
N VAL A 215 0.60 -12.81 -24.81
CA VAL A 215 -0.31 -13.90 -24.42
C VAL A 215 -1.04 -13.54 -23.13
N ILE A 216 -2.29 -13.95 -23.01
CA ILE A 216 -3.09 -13.74 -21.81
C ILE A 216 -2.85 -14.93 -20.87
N PRO A 217 -2.38 -14.70 -19.61
CA PRO A 217 -2.16 -15.77 -18.65
C PRO A 217 -3.44 -16.58 -18.36
N GLU A 218 -3.27 -17.88 -18.10
CA GLU A 218 -4.36 -18.83 -17.84
C GLU A 218 -5.31 -18.34 -16.75
N TYR A 219 -4.77 -17.85 -15.64
CA TYR A 219 -5.54 -17.30 -14.52
C TYR A 219 -6.48 -16.18 -14.94
N CYS A 220 -6.10 -15.35 -15.92
CA CYS A 220 -6.90 -14.21 -16.35
C CYS A 220 -8.19 -14.63 -17.06
N PHE A 221 -8.27 -15.87 -17.58
CA PHE A 221 -9.48 -16.42 -18.18
C PHE A 221 -10.58 -16.72 -17.16
N THR A 222 -10.22 -16.87 -15.89
CA THR A 222 -11.17 -17.01 -14.77
C THR A 222 -11.37 -15.73 -13.99
N CYS A 223 -10.64 -14.66 -14.31
CA CYS A 223 -10.76 -13.37 -13.65
C CYS A 223 -11.95 -12.58 -14.20
N TYR A 224 -12.99 -12.40 -13.40
CA TYR A 224 -14.15 -11.57 -13.72
C TYR A 224 -14.24 -10.41 -12.72
N LYS A 225 -14.94 -9.37 -13.11
CA LYS A 225 -15.17 -8.18 -12.29
C LYS A 225 -16.63 -7.75 -12.43
N VAL A 226 -17.26 -7.45 -11.30
CA VAL A 226 -18.46 -6.62 -11.34
C VAL A 226 -17.97 -5.19 -11.41
N GLN A 227 -18.23 -4.51 -12.52
CA GLN A 227 -17.88 -3.12 -12.78
C GLN A 227 -19.07 -2.25 -12.49
N ILE A 228 -18.85 -1.18 -11.72
CA ILE A 228 -19.83 -0.14 -11.38
C ILE A 228 -19.30 1.16 -11.94
N LEU A 229 -20.16 1.95 -12.59
CA LEU A 229 -19.80 3.23 -13.19
C LEU A 229 -20.52 4.37 -12.46
N PRO A 230 -19.93 4.95 -11.40
CA PRO A 230 -20.44 6.17 -10.79
C PRO A 230 -20.54 7.29 -11.83
N ASN A 231 -21.60 8.10 -11.76
CA ASN A 231 -21.82 9.18 -12.70
C ASN A 231 -21.00 10.44 -12.35
N THR A 232 -20.70 10.62 -11.08
CA THR A 232 -20.02 11.80 -10.55
C THR A 232 -18.89 11.40 -9.58
N VAL A 233 -18.00 12.33 -9.26
CA VAL A 233 -16.95 12.10 -8.26
C VAL A 233 -17.55 11.89 -6.87
N VAL A 234 -18.67 12.55 -6.55
CA VAL A 234 -19.37 12.34 -5.28
C VAL A 234 -19.92 10.93 -5.20
N ASP A 235 -20.49 10.41 -6.29
CA ASP A 235 -20.95 9.01 -6.33
C ASP A 235 -19.77 8.00 -6.23
N LEU A 236 -18.60 8.33 -6.78
CA LEU A 236 -17.39 7.53 -6.58
C LEU A 236 -16.95 7.52 -5.11
N ILE A 237 -17.02 8.67 -4.44
CA ILE A 237 -16.71 8.76 -2.99
C ILE A 237 -17.74 7.99 -2.16
N LYS A 238 -19.04 8.06 -2.50
CA LYS A 238 -20.07 7.22 -1.86
C LYS A 238 -19.77 5.74 -2.04
N LEU A 239 -19.38 5.32 -3.24
CA LEU A 239 -19.02 3.95 -3.53
C LEU A 239 -17.77 3.49 -2.74
N TYR A 240 -16.79 4.36 -2.57
CA TYR A 240 -15.61 4.09 -1.75
C TYR A 240 -16.01 3.77 -0.30
N PHE A 241 -16.85 4.59 0.34
CA PHE A 241 -17.33 4.33 1.71
C PHE A 241 -18.25 3.11 1.79
N LEU A 242 -19.07 2.90 0.76
CA LEU A 242 -19.92 1.71 0.67
C LEU A 242 -19.07 0.43 0.63
N PHE A 243 -17.98 0.44 -0.11
CA PHE A 243 -17.08 -0.71 -0.22
C PHE A 243 -16.41 -1.09 1.09
N ASP A 244 -16.20 -0.16 2.01
CA ASP A 244 -15.73 -0.44 3.35
C ASP A 244 -16.75 -1.19 4.21
N THR A 245 -18.03 -0.83 4.06
CA THR A 245 -19.12 -1.38 4.85
C THR A 245 -19.68 -2.68 4.27
N LEU A 246 -19.56 -2.84 2.95
CA LEU A 246 -20.17 -3.96 2.21
C LEU A 246 -19.56 -5.30 2.62
N LYS A 247 -20.39 -6.20 3.15
CA LYS A 247 -20.01 -7.58 3.43
C LYS A 247 -20.31 -8.45 2.23
N LEU A 248 -19.30 -9.04 1.63
CA LEU A 248 -19.42 -9.97 0.52
C LEU A 248 -18.92 -11.35 0.93
N PRO A 249 -19.47 -12.43 0.33
CA PRO A 249 -18.89 -13.76 0.50
C PRO A 249 -17.38 -13.74 0.16
N LYS A 250 -16.57 -14.47 0.94
CA LYS A 250 -15.11 -14.64 0.72
C LYS A 250 -14.29 -13.34 0.77
N ASN A 251 -14.80 -12.25 1.35
CA ASN A 251 -14.07 -10.97 1.42
C ASN A 251 -13.39 -10.61 0.09
N LEU A 252 -14.19 -10.46 -0.97
CA LEU A 252 -13.67 -10.20 -2.31
C LEU A 252 -12.99 -8.84 -2.40
N THR A 253 -11.90 -8.78 -3.14
CA THR A 253 -11.15 -7.55 -3.39
C THR A 253 -12.02 -6.52 -4.14
N ARG A 254 -11.95 -5.27 -3.70
CA ARG A 254 -12.68 -4.13 -4.28
C ARG A 254 -11.72 -3.02 -4.67
N LYS A 255 -12.09 -2.27 -5.68
CA LYS A 255 -11.30 -1.14 -6.14
C LYS A 255 -12.20 0.01 -6.57
N CYS A 256 -11.85 1.24 -6.16
CA CYS A 256 -12.39 2.48 -6.72
C CYS A 256 -11.28 3.24 -7.44
N MET A 257 -11.59 3.87 -8.58
CA MET A 257 -10.61 4.62 -9.36
C MET A 257 -11.24 5.64 -10.31
N ILE A 258 -10.45 6.62 -10.68
CA ILE A 258 -10.68 7.44 -11.88
C ILE A 258 -10.03 6.77 -13.10
N GLU A 259 -10.64 6.93 -14.27
CA GLU A 259 -10.10 6.44 -15.53
C GLU A 259 -9.39 7.58 -16.27
N LEU A 260 -8.07 7.43 -16.41
CA LEU A 260 -7.23 8.44 -17.04
C LEU A 260 -6.96 8.16 -18.53
N ARG A 261 -7.43 7.03 -19.05
CA ARG A 261 -7.25 6.65 -20.45
C ARG A 261 -8.41 7.17 -21.29
N PRO A 262 -8.15 7.97 -22.32
CA PRO A 262 -9.20 8.64 -23.11
C PRO A 262 -10.04 7.69 -23.95
N ASN A 263 -9.50 6.49 -24.26
CA ASN A 263 -10.16 5.47 -25.09
C ASN A 263 -11.03 4.49 -24.28
N ILE A 264 -11.14 4.68 -22.96
CA ILE A 264 -11.91 3.80 -22.08
C ILE A 264 -13.07 4.55 -21.46
N ASP A 265 -14.30 4.11 -21.75
CA ASP A 265 -15.52 4.73 -21.25
C ASP A 265 -15.63 4.76 -19.72
N GLY A 266 -16.28 5.81 -19.23
CA GLY A 266 -16.58 6.03 -17.81
C GLY A 266 -15.40 6.62 -17.03
N ALA A 267 -15.54 7.89 -16.63
CA ALA A 267 -14.53 8.62 -15.87
C ALA A 267 -14.28 8.03 -14.47
N TYR A 268 -15.29 7.40 -13.89
CA TYR A 268 -15.27 6.85 -12.53
C TYR A 268 -15.62 5.37 -12.56
N LYS A 269 -14.89 4.56 -11.77
CA LYS A 269 -15.08 3.11 -11.78
C LYS A 269 -14.94 2.51 -10.40
N GLY A 270 -15.86 1.61 -10.07
CA GLY A 270 -15.72 0.64 -9.02
C GLY A 270 -15.62 -0.77 -9.57
N PHE A 271 -14.85 -1.63 -8.91
CA PHE A 271 -14.71 -3.03 -9.29
C PHE A 271 -14.80 -3.92 -8.06
N ILE A 272 -15.49 -5.05 -8.21
CA ILE A 272 -15.42 -6.19 -7.30
C ILE A 272 -14.85 -7.36 -8.09
N TYR A 273 -13.75 -7.93 -7.61
CA TYR A 273 -13.04 -8.99 -8.32
C TYR A 273 -13.62 -10.35 -7.95
N CYS A 274 -13.90 -11.17 -8.94
CA CYS A 274 -14.56 -12.47 -8.83
C CYS A 274 -13.75 -13.55 -9.56
N LEU A 275 -13.81 -14.78 -9.06
CA LEU A 275 -13.26 -15.96 -9.70
C LEU A 275 -14.37 -16.72 -10.43
N GLY A 276 -14.43 -16.53 -11.74
CA GLY A 276 -15.44 -17.15 -12.61
C GLY A 276 -16.72 -16.35 -12.74
N ILE A 277 -17.44 -16.65 -13.80
CA ILE A 277 -18.69 -15.95 -14.18
C ILE A 277 -19.82 -16.18 -13.17
N LYS A 278 -19.88 -17.37 -12.55
CA LYS A 278 -20.92 -17.69 -11.56
C LYS A 278 -20.79 -16.77 -10.35
N GLU A 279 -19.61 -16.67 -9.75
CA GLU A 279 -19.39 -15.80 -8.60
C GLU A 279 -19.66 -14.32 -8.96
N ALA A 280 -19.30 -13.88 -10.18
CA ALA A 280 -19.62 -12.53 -10.63
C ALA A 280 -21.12 -12.28 -10.76
N LYS A 281 -21.92 -13.26 -11.22
CA LYS A 281 -23.39 -13.18 -11.27
C LYS A 281 -24.00 -13.12 -9.86
N ASP A 282 -23.51 -13.96 -8.94
CA ASP A 282 -23.97 -13.99 -7.56
C ASP A 282 -23.68 -12.64 -6.87
N VAL A 283 -22.46 -12.11 -7.03
CA VAL A 283 -22.07 -10.79 -6.50
C VAL A 283 -22.93 -9.68 -7.10
N LEU A 284 -23.15 -9.68 -8.42
CA LEU A 284 -23.98 -8.69 -9.09
C LEU A 284 -25.41 -8.69 -8.54
N SER A 285 -25.99 -9.86 -8.29
CA SER A 285 -27.31 -9.98 -7.71
C SER A 285 -27.38 -9.42 -6.28
N ILE A 286 -26.35 -9.63 -5.48
CA ILE A 286 -26.26 -9.08 -4.11
C ILE A 286 -26.14 -7.56 -4.13
N ILE A 287 -25.30 -6.99 -4.96
CA ILE A 287 -25.01 -5.55 -4.93
C ILE A 287 -26.07 -4.70 -5.66
N ASN A 288 -26.83 -5.28 -6.59
CA ASN A 288 -27.84 -4.54 -7.34
C ASN A 288 -28.81 -3.77 -6.44
N PRO A 289 -29.54 -4.37 -5.49
CA PRO A 289 -30.44 -3.65 -4.63
C PRO A 289 -29.73 -2.65 -3.72
N ILE A 290 -28.50 -2.96 -3.30
CA ILE A 290 -27.69 -2.08 -2.43
C ILE A 290 -27.30 -0.80 -3.19
N ILE A 291 -26.79 -0.92 -4.41
CA ILE A 291 -26.42 0.25 -5.24
C ILE A 291 -27.66 1.07 -5.58
N ASP A 292 -28.77 0.41 -5.94
CA ASP A 292 -30.04 1.11 -6.22
C ASP A 292 -30.51 1.95 -5.06
N CYS A 293 -30.38 1.42 -3.86
CA CYS A 293 -30.79 2.11 -2.64
C CYS A 293 -29.80 3.20 -2.22
N THR A 294 -28.49 2.88 -2.19
CA THR A 294 -27.48 3.73 -1.55
C THR A 294 -26.95 4.84 -2.45
N ILE A 295 -26.75 4.56 -3.74
CA ILE A 295 -26.19 5.52 -4.73
C ILE A 295 -27.28 5.96 -5.69
N GLY A 296 -27.94 5.01 -6.37
CA GLY A 296 -29.05 5.29 -7.25
C GLY A 296 -29.23 4.28 -8.38
N LYS A 297 -30.48 4.10 -8.82
CA LYS A 297 -30.87 3.15 -9.87
C LYS A 297 -30.22 3.43 -11.23
N LYS A 298 -29.81 4.66 -11.49
CA LYS A 298 -29.17 5.07 -12.76
C LYS A 298 -27.67 4.81 -12.79
N THR A 299 -27.07 4.21 -11.75
CA THR A 299 -25.66 3.85 -11.72
C THR A 299 -25.42 2.57 -12.53
N PRO A 300 -24.81 2.63 -13.72
CA PRO A 300 -24.61 1.46 -14.56
C PRO A 300 -23.66 0.46 -13.89
N ARG A 301 -23.96 -0.82 -14.06
CA ARG A 301 -23.16 -1.91 -13.53
C ARG A 301 -23.33 -3.18 -14.36
N TYR A 302 -22.24 -3.89 -14.59
CA TYR A 302 -22.23 -5.10 -15.40
C TYR A 302 -21.01 -5.98 -15.09
N ILE A 303 -21.05 -7.21 -15.59
CA ILE A 303 -19.93 -8.13 -15.46
C ILE A 303 -18.96 -7.89 -16.61
N LYS A 304 -17.68 -7.79 -16.26
CA LYS A 304 -16.57 -7.66 -17.19
C LYS A 304 -15.57 -8.78 -16.98
N ARG A 305 -15.02 -9.32 -18.05
CA ARG A 305 -13.94 -10.30 -18.01
C ARG A 305 -12.57 -9.60 -18.06
N GLY A 306 -11.69 -9.96 -17.14
CA GLY A 306 -10.28 -9.57 -17.12
C GLY A 306 -9.98 -8.08 -17.22
N CYS A 307 -8.87 -7.75 -17.86
CA CYS A 307 -8.36 -6.40 -18.02
C CYS A 307 -8.65 -5.85 -19.42
N SER A 308 -8.86 -4.52 -19.53
CA SER A 308 -9.15 -3.86 -20.81
C SER A 308 -8.02 -4.03 -21.82
N GLU A 309 -6.78 -3.98 -21.32
CA GLU A 309 -5.57 -4.11 -22.12
C GLU A 309 -5.52 -5.42 -22.89
N PHE A 310 -6.01 -6.51 -22.30
CA PHE A 310 -6.10 -7.80 -22.98
C PHE A 310 -7.17 -7.78 -24.08
N ALA A 311 -8.31 -7.12 -23.79
CA ALA A 311 -9.41 -7.03 -24.76
C ALA A 311 -9.10 -6.09 -25.93
N GLU A 312 -8.25 -5.09 -25.77
CA GLU A 312 -7.75 -4.24 -26.87
C GLU A 312 -7.00 -5.07 -27.91
N LYS A 313 -6.18 -6.02 -27.47
CA LYS A 313 -5.41 -6.89 -28.37
C LYS A 313 -6.17 -8.13 -28.83
N PHE A 314 -7.00 -8.68 -27.96
CA PHE A 314 -7.82 -9.86 -28.21
C PHE A 314 -9.30 -9.51 -28.01
N PRO A 315 -9.98 -8.91 -29.01
CA PRO A 315 -11.36 -8.41 -28.87
C PRO A 315 -12.36 -9.43 -28.32
N ASN A 316 -12.19 -10.71 -28.69
CA ASN A 316 -13.04 -11.83 -28.25
C ASN A 316 -12.84 -12.17 -26.76
N TYR A 317 -11.76 -11.71 -26.13
CA TYR A 317 -11.51 -11.92 -24.70
C TYR A 317 -12.55 -11.24 -23.79
N LYS A 318 -13.17 -10.16 -24.24
CA LYS A 318 -14.21 -9.45 -23.49
C LYS A 318 -15.53 -10.23 -23.37
N GLU A 319 -15.74 -11.26 -24.23
CA GLU A 319 -16.96 -12.06 -24.20
C GLU A 319 -17.10 -12.80 -22.88
N THR A 320 -18.28 -12.70 -22.27
CA THR A 320 -18.56 -13.28 -20.94
C THR A 320 -19.47 -14.50 -21.00
N ASP A 321 -20.16 -14.71 -22.12
CA ASP A 321 -21.04 -15.87 -22.32
C ASP A 321 -20.25 -17.06 -22.84
N PRO A 322 -20.09 -18.14 -22.03
CA PRO A 322 -19.38 -19.34 -22.49
C PRO A 322 -20.03 -20.09 -23.68
N SER A 323 -21.31 -19.84 -23.95
CA SER A 323 -22.03 -20.43 -25.07
C SER A 323 -21.84 -19.69 -26.40
N SER A 324 -21.30 -18.46 -26.32
CA SER A 324 -21.02 -17.64 -27.50
C SER A 324 -19.90 -18.25 -28.35
N SER A 325 -20.10 -18.27 -29.68
CA SER A 325 -19.04 -18.64 -30.62
C SER A 325 -17.81 -17.76 -30.59
N LYS A 326 -17.94 -16.55 -30.04
CA LYS A 326 -16.84 -15.59 -29.82
C LYS A 326 -16.13 -15.78 -28.48
N PHE A 327 -16.59 -16.72 -27.64
CA PHE A 327 -15.98 -16.91 -26.33
C PHE A 327 -14.56 -17.45 -26.42
N MET A 328 -13.60 -16.63 -26.10
CA MET A 328 -12.19 -16.98 -26.16
C MET A 328 -11.81 -17.90 -24.98
N LYS A 329 -11.22 -19.05 -25.31
CA LYS A 329 -10.65 -20.02 -24.38
C LYS A 329 -9.14 -19.82 -24.29
N TYR A 330 -8.54 -20.28 -23.20
CA TYR A 330 -7.09 -20.30 -23.03
C TYR A 330 -6.43 -21.22 -24.05
N ASP A 331 -5.36 -20.77 -24.69
CA ASP A 331 -4.55 -21.60 -25.55
C ASP A 331 -3.43 -22.27 -24.74
N ALA A 332 -3.48 -23.59 -24.64
CA ALA A 332 -2.50 -24.38 -23.89
C ALA A 332 -1.03 -24.14 -24.33
N LYS A 333 -0.82 -23.74 -25.60
CA LYS A 333 0.52 -23.38 -26.11
C LYS A 333 1.13 -22.18 -25.42
N TRP A 334 0.32 -21.35 -24.76
CA TRP A 334 0.80 -20.18 -24.02
C TRP A 334 1.48 -20.52 -22.69
N LYS A 335 1.25 -21.72 -22.18
CA LYS A 335 1.78 -22.19 -20.90
C LYS A 335 3.31 -22.13 -20.82
N GLU A 336 3.99 -22.45 -21.93
CA GLU A 336 5.45 -22.36 -21.99
C GLU A 336 5.95 -20.92 -21.82
N LYS A 337 5.23 -19.91 -22.35
CA LYS A 337 5.56 -18.50 -22.20
C LYS A 337 5.38 -18.02 -20.76
N GLU A 338 4.33 -18.50 -20.09
CA GLU A 338 4.11 -18.21 -18.67
C GLU A 338 5.23 -18.80 -17.81
N LYS A 339 5.64 -20.04 -18.09
CA LYS A 339 6.70 -20.73 -17.34
C LYS A 339 8.04 -19.97 -17.38
N ILE A 340 8.42 -19.42 -18.54
CA ILE A 340 9.65 -18.62 -18.69
C ILE A 340 9.63 -17.41 -17.74
N ILE A 341 8.50 -16.71 -17.65
CA ILE A 341 8.35 -15.59 -16.73
C ILE A 341 8.40 -16.07 -15.27
N ASP A 342 7.73 -17.18 -14.93
CA ASP A 342 7.75 -17.72 -13.58
C ASP A 342 9.15 -18.10 -13.12
N GLU A 343 9.96 -18.71 -13.99
CA GLU A 343 11.37 -19.02 -13.72
C GLU A 343 12.19 -17.75 -13.54
N SER A 344 11.91 -16.70 -14.31
CA SER A 344 12.59 -15.41 -14.17
C SER A 344 12.25 -14.71 -12.85
N ILE A 345 10.97 -14.75 -12.45
CA ILE A 345 10.49 -14.15 -11.19
C ILE A 345 11.05 -14.92 -9.98
N SER A 346 11.09 -16.24 -10.04
CA SER A 346 11.63 -17.07 -8.94
C SER A 346 13.11 -16.79 -8.65
N LYS A 347 13.88 -16.39 -9.68
CA LYS A 347 15.28 -15.98 -9.54
C LYS A 347 15.44 -14.55 -9.00
N ARG A 348 14.40 -13.71 -9.07
CA ARG A 348 14.38 -12.38 -8.48
C ARG A 348 14.00 -12.53 -7.00
N LYS A 349 14.82 -12.02 -6.06
CA LYS A 349 14.43 -11.95 -4.65
C LYS A 349 13.09 -11.22 -4.57
N GLN A 350 12.00 -11.95 -4.37
CA GLN A 350 10.68 -11.36 -4.16
C GLN A 350 10.74 -10.52 -2.89
N LYS A 351 10.39 -9.23 -2.99
CA LYS A 351 9.92 -8.49 -1.82
C LYS A 351 8.63 -9.20 -1.39
N ILE A 352 8.71 -9.96 -0.31
CA ILE A 352 7.52 -10.54 0.33
C ILE A 352 6.78 -9.34 0.92
N TYR A 353 5.83 -8.80 0.17
CA TYR A 353 4.79 -7.99 0.77
C TYR A 353 3.92 -8.98 1.54
N SER A 354 4.07 -8.99 2.88
CA SER A 354 3.17 -9.74 3.77
C SER A 354 1.73 -9.37 3.43
N ASN A 355 0.81 -10.30 3.64
CA ASN A 355 -0.63 -10.10 3.43
C ASN A 355 -1.04 -8.76 4.04
N LEU A 356 -1.34 -7.79 3.17
CA LEU A 356 -1.92 -6.52 3.58
C LEU A 356 -3.37 -6.83 3.93
N GLU A 357 -3.71 -6.78 5.20
CA GLU A 357 -5.11 -6.66 5.57
C GLU A 357 -5.65 -5.34 5.02
N SER A 358 -6.84 -5.41 4.49
CA SER A 358 -7.53 -4.23 4.00
C SER A 358 -7.68 -3.22 5.13
N LEU A 359 -7.02 -2.08 5.02
CA LEU A 359 -7.27 -0.97 5.92
C LEU A 359 -8.68 -0.45 5.67
N THR A 360 -9.59 -0.77 6.59
CA THR A 360 -10.93 -0.18 6.61
C THR A 360 -10.87 1.20 7.26
N GLY A 361 -11.84 2.04 6.93
CA GLY A 361 -11.92 3.39 7.47
C GLY A 361 -11.06 4.40 6.71
N ILE A 362 -11.03 5.62 7.24
CA ILE A 362 -10.34 6.75 6.61
C ILE A 362 -8.87 6.70 6.98
N ASN A 363 -8.01 6.71 5.97
CA ASN A 363 -6.58 6.76 6.11
C ASN A 363 -5.97 7.79 5.16
N LEU A 364 -4.75 8.23 5.46
CA LEU A 364 -4.08 9.30 4.71
C LEU A 364 -3.91 8.98 3.23
N LYS A 365 -3.52 7.75 2.91
CA LYS A 365 -3.33 7.32 1.52
C LYS A 365 -4.60 7.51 0.71
N ASP A 366 -5.72 7.00 1.21
CA ASP A 366 -7.00 7.07 0.52
C ASP A 366 -7.49 8.51 0.38
N VAL A 367 -7.31 9.33 1.42
CA VAL A 367 -7.68 10.76 1.35
C VAL A 367 -6.88 11.50 0.28
N LEU A 368 -5.59 11.24 0.16
CA LEU A 368 -4.77 11.86 -0.89
C LEU A 368 -5.22 11.41 -2.30
N ILE A 369 -5.62 10.14 -2.44
CA ILE A 369 -6.20 9.64 -3.69
C ILE A 369 -7.56 10.31 -3.97
N ILE A 370 -8.41 10.48 -2.96
CA ILE A 370 -9.68 11.20 -3.11
C ILE A 370 -9.42 12.66 -3.52
N LYS A 371 -8.40 13.33 -2.99
CA LYS A 371 -8.01 14.66 -3.44
C LYS A 371 -7.62 14.68 -4.92
N ASN A 372 -6.91 13.67 -5.41
CA ASN A 372 -6.63 13.50 -6.83
C ASN A 372 -7.91 13.29 -7.66
N TRP A 373 -8.89 12.53 -7.15
CA TRP A 373 -10.18 12.35 -7.83
C TRP A 373 -10.96 13.66 -7.95
N LEU A 374 -10.97 14.46 -6.88
CA LEU A 374 -11.63 15.77 -6.87
C LEU A 374 -10.96 16.74 -7.86
N PHE A 375 -9.63 16.74 -7.92
CA PHE A 375 -8.91 17.55 -8.90
C PHE A 375 -9.22 17.09 -10.34
N TYR A 376 -9.22 15.78 -10.60
CA TYR A 376 -9.60 15.21 -11.89
C TYR A 376 -11.03 15.61 -12.28
N ALA A 377 -11.99 15.51 -11.36
CA ALA A 377 -13.37 15.95 -11.57
C ALA A 377 -13.44 17.41 -12.04
N LYS A 378 -12.69 18.29 -11.38
CA LYS A 378 -12.57 19.69 -11.79
C LYS A 378 -12.05 19.84 -13.23
N GLN A 379 -11.06 19.04 -13.62
CA GLN A 379 -10.45 19.09 -14.94
C GLN A 379 -11.40 18.62 -16.05
N ILE A 380 -12.23 17.60 -15.79
CA ILE A 380 -13.18 17.06 -16.78
C ILE A 380 -14.55 17.76 -16.77
N GLY A 381 -14.75 18.79 -15.93
CA GLY A 381 -16.00 19.55 -15.84
C GLY A 381 -17.10 18.89 -14.98
N ASP A 382 -16.79 17.89 -14.19
CA ASP A 382 -17.72 17.34 -13.18
C ASP A 382 -17.76 18.26 -11.97
N LEU A 383 -18.82 19.07 -11.87
CA LEU A 383 -18.98 20.08 -10.82
C LEU A 383 -19.51 19.52 -9.49
N SER A 384 -19.75 18.22 -9.40
CA SER A 384 -20.30 17.61 -8.17
C SER A 384 -19.39 17.78 -6.95
N TYR A 385 -18.07 17.96 -7.13
CA TYR A 385 -17.17 18.28 -6.02
C TYR A 385 -17.57 19.54 -5.25
N LYS A 386 -18.30 20.48 -5.88
CA LYS A 386 -18.80 21.70 -5.21
C LYS A 386 -19.92 21.40 -4.21
N ILE A 387 -20.65 20.30 -4.41
CA ILE A 387 -21.74 19.87 -3.49
C ILE A 387 -21.19 19.60 -2.09
N ILE A 388 -19.97 19.08 -2.01
CA ILE A 388 -19.30 18.77 -0.75
C ILE A 388 -18.33 19.88 -0.30
N ASP A 389 -18.46 21.07 -0.85
CA ASP A 389 -17.59 22.24 -0.60
C ASP A 389 -16.08 21.94 -0.78
N ALA A 390 -15.74 20.97 -1.63
CA ALA A 390 -14.37 20.65 -1.92
C ALA A 390 -13.71 21.76 -2.75
N ASN A 391 -12.49 22.15 -2.35
CA ASN A 391 -11.63 23.06 -3.09
C ASN A 391 -10.39 22.31 -3.58
N PRO A 392 -10.46 21.60 -4.73
CA PRO A 392 -9.38 20.76 -5.20
C PRO A 392 -8.13 21.57 -5.53
N LYS A 393 -7.03 21.27 -4.83
CA LYS A 393 -5.69 21.78 -5.16
C LYS A 393 -5.19 21.10 -6.44
N ASN A 394 -4.28 21.76 -7.13
CA ASN A 394 -3.64 21.19 -8.32
C ASN A 394 -2.88 19.90 -7.93
N SER A 395 -3.00 18.90 -8.79
CA SER A 395 -2.24 17.63 -8.66
C SER A 395 -1.33 17.50 -9.87
N SER A 396 -0.03 17.63 -9.62
CA SER A 396 1.01 17.42 -10.64
C SER A 396 0.96 15.99 -11.20
N TYR A 397 0.67 15.02 -10.37
CA TYR A 397 0.48 13.63 -10.79
C TYR A 397 -0.62 13.48 -11.84
N ILE A 398 -1.81 14.04 -11.58
CA ILE A 398 -2.94 13.93 -12.52
C ILE A 398 -2.62 14.64 -13.83
N ILE A 399 -2.05 15.86 -13.76
CA ILE A 399 -1.67 16.62 -14.97
C ILE A 399 -0.68 15.82 -15.83
N ASN A 400 0.39 15.33 -15.22
CA ASN A 400 1.42 14.58 -15.93
C ASN A 400 0.85 13.28 -16.53
N LYS A 401 0.02 12.56 -15.75
CA LYS A 401 -0.55 11.30 -16.20
C LYS A 401 -1.54 11.46 -17.36
N VAL A 402 -2.35 12.51 -17.35
CA VAL A 402 -3.25 12.85 -18.46
C VAL A 402 -2.45 13.23 -19.70
N ASN A 403 -1.39 14.04 -19.55
CA ASN A 403 -0.53 14.44 -20.66
C ASN A 403 0.20 13.23 -21.27
N ASP A 404 0.77 12.34 -20.45
CA ASP A 404 1.42 11.10 -20.91
C ASP A 404 0.44 10.22 -21.71
N THR A 405 -0.79 10.11 -21.21
CA THR A 405 -1.83 9.31 -21.87
C THR A 405 -2.22 9.92 -23.22
N LEU A 406 -2.35 11.25 -23.29
CA LEU A 406 -2.64 11.97 -24.52
C LEU A 406 -1.50 11.80 -25.56
N LEU A 407 -0.25 11.98 -25.12
CA LEU A 407 0.92 11.80 -26.01
C LEU A 407 1.02 10.36 -26.54
N ASN A 408 0.74 9.37 -25.70
CA ASN A 408 0.73 7.97 -26.13
C ASN A 408 -0.39 7.70 -27.15
N ARG A 409 -1.54 8.33 -27.00
CA ARG A 409 -2.63 8.24 -27.98
C ARG A 409 -2.24 8.85 -29.31
N ILE A 410 -1.68 10.06 -29.33
CA ILE A 410 -1.21 10.72 -30.54
C ILE A 410 -0.20 9.84 -31.30
N LYS A 411 0.78 9.26 -30.56
CA LYS A 411 1.76 8.33 -31.16
C LYS A 411 1.12 7.07 -31.73
N PHE A 412 0.06 6.57 -31.11
CA PHE A 412 -0.68 5.42 -31.60
C PHE A 412 -1.43 5.74 -32.90
N ASP A 413 -2.15 6.87 -32.91
CA ASP A 413 -2.91 7.30 -34.08
C ASP A 413 -2.00 7.60 -35.28
N GLN A 414 -0.79 8.13 -35.05
CA GLN A 414 0.23 8.33 -36.10
C GLN A 414 0.82 7.04 -36.68
N LYS A 415 0.73 5.92 -35.97
CA LYS A 415 1.20 4.61 -36.48
C LYS A 415 0.14 3.85 -37.28
N ILE A 416 -1.11 4.28 -37.21
CA ILE A 416 -2.23 3.64 -37.92
C ILE A 416 -2.49 4.34 -39.28
N ASN A 417 -2.07 5.60 -39.42
CA ASN A 417 -2.06 6.36 -40.66
C ASN A 417 -0.71 6.24 -41.37
#